data_cc7ca9cff7e849efa15b5d7f7cd20ed7
#
_entry.id   cc7ca9cff7e849efa15b5d7f7cd20ed7
#
_cell.length_a   1.000
_cell.length_b   1.000
_cell.length_c   1.000
_cell.angle_alpha   90.00
_cell.angle_beta   90.00
_cell.angle_gamma   90.00
#
_symmetry.space_group_name_H-M   'P 1'
#
loop_
_entity.id
_entity.type
_entity.pdbx_description
1 polymer ?
#
loop_
_entity_poly.entity_id
_entity_poly.type
_entity_poly.pdbx_seq_one_letter_code
_entity_poly.pdbx_strand_id
1 'polypeptide(L)'
;MVATSTHWDAEPLITLVIPVLNDAAALASLVPTLPVDPVLEIIVVDGSEASDPVLNALRERYSGVRWMRSAPGRGAQMNHGARHARGRWLVFLHSDTRLGMCWIDALRRLDEQPRTVGGSFRFALDSPARWARWIEWGVRIRVRLFDLAYGDQALFVRRTVFEALGGYRELPLMEDVDFIRRLRRHGHLEHADVPALTSARRWERDGWFRRTVDNALLVALFFSGYPPERLARHYRRGVGR
;
A
#
# COMPACT_ATOMS: atom_id res chain seq x y z
N MET A 1 -30.76 -14.56 -19.28
CA MET A 1 -29.61 -14.03 -20.06
C MET A 1 -29.65 -12.52 -19.86
N VAL A 2 -28.99 -12.01 -18.81
CA VAL A 2 -28.89 -10.59 -18.50
C VAL A 2 -27.43 -10.23 -18.73
N ALA A 3 -27.19 -9.51 -19.84
CA ALA A 3 -25.89 -8.95 -20.14
C ALA A 3 -25.63 -7.81 -19.13
N THR A 4 -24.79 -8.04 -18.16
CA THR A 4 -24.21 -6.97 -17.33
C THR A 4 -23.19 -6.24 -18.19
N SER A 5 -23.65 -5.16 -18.87
CA SER A 5 -22.75 -4.18 -19.47
C SER A 5 -21.93 -3.56 -18.33
N THR A 6 -20.64 -3.86 -18.29
CA THR A 6 -19.68 -3.18 -17.43
C THR A 6 -19.60 -1.71 -17.87
N HIS A 7 -20.28 -0.84 -17.15
CA HIS A 7 -20.27 0.61 -17.34
C HIS A 7 -18.89 1.18 -16.90
N TRP A 8 -17.91 1.17 -17.83
CA TRP A 8 -16.60 1.80 -17.62
C TRP A 8 -16.46 3.14 -18.40
N ASP A 9 -17.58 3.83 -18.68
CA ASP A 9 -17.56 5.04 -19.53
C ASP A 9 -17.15 6.32 -18.79
N ALA A 10 -17.16 6.34 -17.45
CA ALA A 10 -16.63 7.46 -16.66
C ALA A 10 -15.23 7.12 -16.12
N GLU A 11 -14.30 8.08 -16.18
CA GLU A 11 -13.00 7.92 -15.54
C GLU A 11 -13.18 7.70 -14.03
N PRO A 12 -12.63 6.63 -13.44
CA PRO A 12 -12.73 6.40 -12.01
C PRO A 12 -12.03 7.54 -11.26
N LEU A 13 -12.53 7.85 -10.06
CA LEU A 13 -11.82 8.78 -9.19
C LEU A 13 -10.55 8.15 -8.61
N ILE A 14 -10.63 6.86 -8.26
CA ILE A 14 -9.60 6.15 -7.51
C ILE A 14 -9.20 4.88 -8.25
N THR A 15 -7.89 4.65 -8.37
CA THR A 15 -7.34 3.31 -8.68
C THR A 15 -6.63 2.76 -7.46
N LEU A 16 -7.11 1.61 -6.96
CA LEU A 16 -6.48 0.83 -5.91
C LEU A 16 -5.50 -0.15 -6.52
N VAL A 17 -4.21 0.01 -6.25
CA VAL A 17 -3.13 -0.87 -6.73
C VAL A 17 -2.67 -1.78 -5.60
N ILE A 18 -2.78 -3.10 -5.79
CA ILE A 18 -2.44 -4.12 -4.80
C ILE A 18 -1.30 -4.99 -5.34
N PRO A 19 -0.05 -4.77 -4.90
CA PRO A 19 1.05 -5.68 -5.21
C PRO A 19 0.92 -6.96 -4.39
N VAL A 20 1.08 -8.11 -5.02
CA VAL A 20 1.13 -9.42 -4.35
C VAL A 20 2.36 -10.20 -4.80
N LEU A 21 3.07 -10.79 -3.84
CA LEU A 21 4.23 -11.64 -4.09
C LEU A 21 4.21 -12.83 -3.12
N ASN A 22 3.88 -14.01 -3.62
CA ASN A 22 3.82 -15.26 -2.86
C ASN A 22 2.94 -15.17 -1.57
N ASP A 23 1.87 -14.36 -1.60
CA ASP A 23 0.96 -14.13 -0.46
C ASP A 23 -0.52 -14.20 -0.91
N ALA A 24 -0.84 -15.25 -1.67
CA ALA A 24 -2.18 -15.50 -2.20
C ALA A 24 -3.24 -15.60 -1.09
N ALA A 25 -2.88 -16.18 0.07
CA ALA A 25 -3.79 -16.33 1.20
C ALA A 25 -4.22 -14.98 1.79
N ALA A 26 -3.30 -14.02 1.92
CA ALA A 26 -3.64 -12.68 2.39
C ALA A 26 -4.56 -11.98 1.38
N LEU A 27 -4.25 -12.09 0.07
CA LEU A 27 -5.07 -11.51 -0.97
C LEU A 27 -6.48 -12.15 -1.02
N ALA A 28 -6.59 -13.46 -0.80
CA ALA A 28 -7.88 -14.16 -0.73
C ALA A 28 -8.76 -13.67 0.43
N SER A 29 -8.13 -13.22 1.52
CA SER A 29 -8.84 -12.60 2.65
C SER A 29 -9.19 -11.13 2.38
N LEU A 30 -8.41 -10.42 1.55
CA LEU A 30 -8.61 -9.01 1.26
C LEU A 30 -9.68 -8.78 0.18
N VAL A 31 -9.55 -9.43 -0.99
CA VAL A 31 -10.37 -9.14 -2.18
C VAL A 31 -11.88 -9.17 -1.90
N PRO A 32 -12.42 -10.15 -1.12
CA PRO A 32 -13.84 -10.17 -0.78
C PRO A 32 -14.33 -8.97 0.05
N THR A 33 -13.42 -8.24 0.69
CA THR A 33 -13.76 -7.08 1.55
C THR A 33 -13.70 -5.75 0.82
N LEU A 34 -13.21 -5.75 -0.43
CA LEU A 34 -13.11 -4.54 -1.22
C LEU A 34 -14.50 -4.08 -1.68
N PRO A 35 -14.78 -2.78 -1.60
CA PRO A 35 -16.08 -2.26 -2.02
C PRO A 35 -16.24 -2.34 -3.54
N VAL A 36 -17.47 -2.54 -3.97
CA VAL A 36 -17.88 -2.35 -5.36
C VAL A 36 -18.45 -0.94 -5.48
N ASP A 37 -17.71 -0.03 -6.10
CA ASP A 37 -18.09 1.37 -6.26
C ASP A 37 -17.69 1.83 -7.68
N PRO A 38 -18.57 2.51 -8.43
CA PRO A 38 -18.28 2.94 -9.80
C PRO A 38 -17.11 3.94 -9.91
N VAL A 39 -16.74 4.60 -8.81
CA VAL A 39 -15.58 5.50 -8.79
C VAL A 39 -14.26 4.76 -8.51
N LEU A 40 -14.30 3.45 -8.24
CA LEU A 40 -13.16 2.64 -7.85
C LEU A 40 -12.76 1.66 -8.95
N GLU A 41 -11.54 1.78 -9.44
CA GLU A 41 -10.83 0.77 -10.21
C GLU A 41 -9.90 -0.02 -9.30
N ILE A 42 -9.87 -1.34 -9.43
CA ILE A 42 -8.97 -2.22 -8.65
C ILE A 42 -8.02 -2.93 -9.59
N ILE A 43 -6.71 -2.81 -9.33
CA ILE A 43 -5.64 -3.47 -10.07
C ILE A 43 -4.81 -4.31 -9.10
N VAL A 44 -4.79 -5.62 -9.30
CA VAL A 44 -3.88 -6.53 -8.60
C VAL A 44 -2.70 -6.84 -9.49
N VAL A 45 -1.48 -6.66 -8.96
CA VAL A 45 -0.23 -6.93 -9.69
C VAL A 45 0.52 -8.06 -9.01
N ASP A 46 0.52 -9.21 -9.66
CA ASP A 46 1.19 -10.43 -9.19
C ASP A 46 2.64 -10.46 -9.69
N GLY A 47 3.58 -10.48 -8.75
CA GLY A 47 5.02 -10.63 -9.03
C GLY A 47 5.55 -12.05 -8.77
N SER A 48 4.67 -13.01 -8.49
CA SER A 48 5.06 -14.40 -8.20
C SER A 48 5.57 -15.10 -9.46
N GLU A 49 6.65 -15.86 -9.35
CA GLU A 49 7.20 -16.62 -10.48
C GLU A 49 6.30 -17.80 -10.86
N ALA A 50 5.83 -18.53 -9.87
CA ALA A 50 4.96 -19.69 -10.05
C ALA A 50 3.47 -19.29 -10.11
N SER A 51 2.69 -20.07 -10.85
CA SER A 51 1.24 -19.95 -10.81
C SER A 51 0.71 -20.47 -9.48
N ASP A 52 -0.21 -19.71 -8.87
CA ASP A 52 -0.85 -20.07 -7.61
C ASP A 52 -2.34 -20.39 -7.86
N PRO A 53 -2.82 -21.61 -7.50
CA PRO A 53 -4.22 -21.99 -7.70
C PRO A 53 -5.22 -21.05 -7.02
N VAL A 54 -4.86 -20.49 -5.86
CA VAL A 54 -5.72 -19.53 -5.13
C VAL A 54 -5.86 -18.24 -5.92
N LEU A 55 -4.76 -17.73 -6.49
CA LEU A 55 -4.80 -16.54 -7.34
C LEU A 55 -5.62 -16.79 -8.61
N ASN A 56 -5.53 -17.97 -9.21
CA ASN A 56 -6.32 -18.30 -10.37
C ASN A 56 -7.83 -18.34 -10.06
N ALA A 57 -8.22 -18.97 -8.95
CA ALA A 57 -9.61 -18.99 -8.50
C ALA A 57 -10.14 -17.56 -8.18
N LEU A 58 -9.31 -16.69 -7.62
CA LEU A 58 -9.68 -15.29 -7.40
C LEU A 58 -9.90 -14.53 -8.71
N ARG A 59 -9.04 -14.74 -9.72
CA ARG A 59 -9.18 -14.13 -11.06
C ARG A 59 -10.49 -14.51 -11.72
N GLU A 60 -10.87 -15.78 -11.65
CA GLU A 60 -12.14 -16.27 -12.20
C GLU A 60 -13.35 -15.70 -11.45
N ARG A 61 -13.26 -15.61 -10.12
CA ARG A 61 -14.37 -15.19 -9.27
C ARG A 61 -14.60 -13.66 -9.29
N TYR A 62 -13.55 -12.85 -9.40
CA TYR A 62 -13.60 -11.39 -9.29
C TYR A 62 -13.25 -10.72 -10.63
N SER A 63 -14.12 -10.85 -11.61
CA SER A 63 -13.95 -10.29 -12.97
C SER A 63 -13.91 -8.75 -13.02
N GLY A 64 -14.44 -8.07 -12.00
CA GLY A 64 -14.34 -6.62 -11.84
C GLY A 64 -12.96 -6.13 -11.39
N VAL A 65 -12.06 -7.03 -11.01
CA VAL A 65 -10.67 -6.70 -10.66
C VAL A 65 -9.79 -6.92 -11.89
N ARG A 66 -8.93 -5.93 -12.18
CA ARG A 66 -7.92 -6.08 -13.24
C ARG A 66 -6.69 -6.80 -12.68
N TRP A 67 -6.37 -7.94 -13.27
CA TRP A 67 -5.26 -8.79 -12.85
C TRP A 67 -4.09 -8.66 -13.81
N MET A 68 -2.92 -8.32 -13.29
CA MET A 68 -1.69 -8.12 -14.05
C MET A 68 -0.55 -8.94 -13.47
N ARG A 69 0.47 -9.18 -14.28
CA ARG A 69 1.74 -9.77 -13.83
C ARG A 69 2.89 -8.81 -14.11
N SER A 70 3.88 -8.81 -13.23
CA SER A 70 5.12 -8.06 -13.42
C SER A 70 6.32 -8.84 -12.87
N ALA A 71 7.51 -8.32 -13.08
CA ALA A 71 8.69 -8.80 -12.34
C ALA A 71 8.50 -8.62 -10.83
N PRO A 72 9.10 -9.49 -9.99
CA PRO A 72 9.05 -9.37 -8.55
C PRO A 72 9.73 -8.06 -8.07
N GLY A 73 9.13 -7.45 -7.06
CA GLY A 73 9.61 -6.21 -6.47
C GLY A 73 8.45 -5.25 -6.23
N ARG A 74 8.23 -4.88 -4.96
CA ARG A 74 7.06 -4.10 -4.55
C ARG A 74 6.95 -2.77 -5.31
N GLY A 75 8.06 -2.02 -5.42
CA GLY A 75 8.11 -0.77 -6.19
C GLY A 75 7.79 -0.99 -7.68
N ALA A 76 8.37 -2.02 -8.30
CA ALA A 76 8.12 -2.38 -9.70
C ALA A 76 6.66 -2.77 -9.93
N GLN A 77 6.08 -3.58 -9.05
CA GLN A 77 4.65 -3.99 -9.11
C GLN A 77 3.72 -2.78 -8.98
N MET A 78 3.97 -1.89 -8.01
CA MET A 78 3.17 -0.67 -7.81
C MET A 78 3.28 0.26 -9.02
N ASN A 79 4.47 0.45 -9.58
CA ASN A 79 4.69 1.21 -10.80
C ASN A 79 3.96 0.59 -12.00
N HIS A 80 3.99 -0.74 -12.11
CA HIS A 80 3.30 -1.44 -13.18
C HIS A 80 1.79 -1.21 -13.11
N GLY A 81 1.18 -1.35 -11.93
CA GLY A 81 -0.23 -1.05 -11.72
C GLY A 81 -0.57 0.41 -12.01
N ALA A 82 0.24 1.35 -11.52
CA ALA A 82 0.04 2.77 -11.72
C ALA A 82 0.07 3.20 -13.20
N ARG A 83 0.93 2.60 -14.03
CA ARG A 83 0.97 2.88 -15.49
C ARG A 83 -0.33 2.49 -16.22
N HIS A 84 -1.10 1.57 -15.67
CA HIS A 84 -2.37 1.11 -16.24
C HIS A 84 -3.60 1.69 -15.53
N ALA A 85 -3.37 2.51 -14.51
CA ALA A 85 -4.40 3.14 -13.72
C ALA A 85 -5.08 4.27 -14.50
N ARG A 86 -6.40 4.39 -14.31
CA ARG A 86 -7.22 5.46 -14.90
C ARG A 86 -7.69 6.47 -13.87
N GLY A 87 -7.66 6.10 -12.58
CA GLY A 87 -8.10 6.98 -11.50
C GLY A 87 -7.25 8.24 -11.34
N ARG A 88 -7.89 9.33 -10.93
CA ARG A 88 -7.18 10.57 -10.57
C ARG A 88 -6.32 10.40 -9.33
N TRP A 89 -6.74 9.53 -8.42
CA TRP A 89 -6.00 9.13 -7.22
C TRP A 89 -5.49 7.70 -7.35
N LEU A 90 -4.25 7.48 -7.01
CA LEU A 90 -3.65 6.16 -6.83
C LEU A 90 -3.61 5.85 -5.35
N VAL A 91 -4.07 4.68 -4.96
CA VAL A 91 -3.94 4.14 -3.60
C VAL A 91 -3.14 2.85 -3.68
N PHE A 92 -2.05 2.75 -2.94
CA PHE A 92 -1.20 1.57 -2.88
C PHE A 92 -1.49 0.80 -1.61
N LEU A 93 -2.13 -0.36 -1.74
CA LEU A 93 -2.58 -1.18 -0.62
C LEU A 93 -1.83 -2.52 -0.59
N HIS A 94 -1.23 -2.86 0.53
CA HIS A 94 -0.61 -4.18 0.71
C HIS A 94 -1.69 -5.28 0.78
N SER A 95 -1.34 -6.50 0.32
CA SER A 95 -2.25 -7.67 0.32
C SER A 95 -2.74 -8.08 1.71
N ASP A 96 -2.03 -7.68 2.78
CA ASP A 96 -2.32 -7.98 4.16
C ASP A 96 -2.89 -6.78 4.96
N THR A 97 -3.37 -5.76 4.25
CA THR A 97 -3.93 -4.53 4.85
C THR A 97 -5.35 -4.30 4.37
N ARG A 98 -6.27 -3.95 5.26
CA ARG A 98 -7.66 -3.58 4.96
C ARG A 98 -7.90 -2.13 5.31
N LEU A 99 -8.58 -1.39 4.44
CA LEU A 99 -9.01 -0.03 4.72
C LEU A 99 -10.34 -0.03 5.48
N GLY A 100 -10.44 0.84 6.46
CA GLY A 100 -11.69 1.05 7.21
C GLY A 100 -12.78 1.63 6.31
N MET A 101 -14.03 1.56 6.78
CA MET A 101 -15.17 2.15 6.08
C MET A 101 -14.92 3.65 5.80
N CYS A 102 -15.58 4.19 4.77
CA CYS A 102 -15.50 5.61 4.38
C CYS A 102 -14.14 6.07 3.81
N TRP A 103 -13.21 5.16 3.46
CA TRP A 103 -11.94 5.56 2.86
C TRP A 103 -12.12 6.21 1.47
N ILE A 104 -13.11 5.75 0.68
CA ILE A 104 -13.49 6.37 -0.61
C ILE A 104 -13.98 7.80 -0.39
N ASP A 105 -14.85 8.02 0.61
CA ASP A 105 -15.38 9.34 0.91
C ASP A 105 -14.30 10.29 1.44
N ALA A 106 -13.30 9.77 2.14
CA ALA A 106 -12.13 10.56 2.52
C ALA A 106 -11.40 11.07 1.27
N LEU A 107 -11.15 10.22 0.26
CA LEU A 107 -10.51 10.64 -0.98
C LEU A 107 -11.39 11.56 -1.84
N ARG A 108 -12.73 11.38 -1.84
CA ARG A 108 -13.65 12.32 -2.50
C ARG A 108 -13.51 13.73 -1.92
N ARG A 109 -13.47 13.87 -0.58
CA ARG A 109 -13.24 15.16 0.06
C ARG A 109 -11.86 15.75 -0.23
N LEU A 110 -10.83 14.92 -0.32
CA LEU A 110 -9.47 15.38 -0.65
C LEU A 110 -9.33 15.79 -2.11
N ASP A 111 -10.14 15.24 -3.01
CA ASP A 111 -10.14 15.64 -4.42
C ASP A 111 -10.54 17.10 -4.61
N GLU A 112 -11.39 17.62 -3.74
CA GLU A 112 -11.81 19.03 -3.71
C GLU A 112 -10.72 19.97 -3.17
N GLN A 113 -9.59 19.43 -2.65
CA GLN A 113 -8.50 20.19 -2.07
C GLN A 113 -7.28 20.23 -3.01
N PRO A 114 -7.12 21.23 -3.87
CA PRO A 114 -6.09 21.22 -4.92
C PRO A 114 -4.65 21.25 -4.40
N ARG A 115 -4.44 21.71 -3.16
CA ARG A 115 -3.11 21.74 -2.53
C ARG A 115 -2.64 20.38 -2.03
N THR A 116 -3.57 19.43 -1.79
CA THR A 116 -3.24 18.10 -1.31
C THR A 116 -2.75 17.25 -2.48
N VAL A 117 -1.49 16.85 -2.43
CA VAL A 117 -0.84 16.05 -3.48
C VAL A 117 -0.89 14.56 -3.20
N GLY A 118 -1.04 14.16 -1.94
CA GLY A 118 -1.08 12.78 -1.50
C GLY A 118 -1.08 12.68 0.02
N GLY A 119 -0.84 11.47 0.52
CA GLY A 119 -0.80 11.22 1.96
C GLY A 119 -0.89 9.74 2.31
N SER A 120 -1.44 9.47 3.49
CA SER A 120 -1.62 8.10 3.99
C SER A 120 -2.89 7.97 4.82
N PHE A 121 -3.34 6.74 4.99
CA PHE A 121 -4.34 6.43 6.00
C PHE A 121 -3.67 6.22 7.37
N ARG A 122 -4.49 6.20 8.42
CA ARG A 122 -4.03 6.00 9.79
C ARG A 122 -3.62 4.54 10.00
N PHE A 123 -2.38 4.33 10.44
CA PHE A 123 -1.88 3.01 10.80
C PHE A 123 -2.71 2.37 11.92
N ALA A 124 -3.11 1.12 11.73
CA ALA A 124 -3.72 0.28 12.74
C ALA A 124 -3.26 -1.18 12.58
N LEU A 125 -3.11 -1.90 13.68
CA LEU A 125 -2.73 -3.30 13.71
C LEU A 125 -3.94 -4.18 14.03
N ASP A 126 -4.14 -5.21 13.22
CA ASP A 126 -5.18 -6.24 13.44
C ASP A 126 -4.76 -7.18 14.58
N SER A 127 -4.79 -6.65 15.80
CA SER A 127 -4.46 -7.40 17.02
C SER A 127 -5.06 -6.72 18.25
N PRO A 128 -5.62 -7.49 19.21
CA PRO A 128 -6.10 -6.98 20.48
C PRO A 128 -4.97 -6.65 21.47
N ALA A 129 -3.71 -6.96 21.13
CA ALA A 129 -2.59 -6.80 22.04
C ALA A 129 -2.38 -5.32 22.43
N ARG A 130 -2.10 -5.06 23.72
CA ARG A 130 -1.83 -3.70 24.21
C ARG A 130 -0.60 -3.09 23.54
N TRP A 131 0.39 -3.90 23.18
CA TRP A 131 1.56 -3.47 22.42
C TRP A 131 1.22 -2.87 21.05
N ALA A 132 0.18 -3.37 20.38
CA ALA A 132 -0.30 -2.80 19.13
C ALA A 132 -0.67 -1.33 19.30
N ARG A 133 -1.37 -0.98 20.39
CA ARG A 133 -1.79 0.41 20.67
C ARG A 133 -0.59 1.34 20.91
N TRP A 134 0.46 0.86 21.59
CA TRP A 134 1.69 1.63 21.77
C TRP A 134 2.43 1.88 20.45
N ILE A 135 2.49 0.87 19.57
CA ILE A 135 3.10 1.00 18.24
C ILE A 135 2.30 1.99 17.39
N GLU A 136 0.98 1.87 17.35
CA GLU A 136 0.11 2.80 16.62
C GLU A 136 0.27 4.24 17.11
N TRP A 137 0.37 4.43 18.41
CA TRP A 137 0.63 5.75 18.99
C TRP A 137 1.98 6.30 18.53
N GLY A 138 3.04 5.51 18.58
CA GLY A 138 4.37 5.91 18.10
C GLY A 138 4.38 6.24 16.61
N VAL A 139 3.69 5.45 15.78
CA VAL A 139 3.52 5.73 14.36
C VAL A 139 2.77 7.05 14.13
N ARG A 140 1.70 7.30 14.88
CA ARG A 140 0.93 8.57 14.79
C ARG A 140 1.81 9.77 15.09
N ILE A 141 2.65 9.70 16.13
CA ILE A 141 3.61 10.77 16.46
C ILE A 141 4.59 10.98 15.32
N ARG A 142 5.20 9.90 14.80
CA ARG A 142 6.14 9.96 13.69
C ARG A 142 5.53 10.64 12.46
N VAL A 143 4.32 10.24 12.09
CA VAL A 143 3.61 10.81 10.94
C VAL A 143 3.29 12.28 11.18
N ARG A 144 2.77 12.62 12.36
CA ARG A 144 2.41 14.01 12.69
C ARG A 144 3.61 14.97 12.73
N LEU A 145 4.79 14.50 13.18
CA LEU A 145 5.97 15.35 13.32
C LEU A 145 6.85 15.42 12.07
N PHE A 146 6.84 14.35 11.25
CA PHE A 146 7.81 14.21 10.16
C PHE A 146 7.17 13.96 8.79
N ASP A 147 5.85 13.89 8.69
CA ASP A 147 5.13 13.44 7.48
C ASP A 147 5.67 12.10 6.92
N LEU A 148 6.14 11.23 7.81
CA LEU A 148 6.83 10.02 7.44
C LEU A 148 5.90 8.80 7.59
N ALA A 149 5.05 8.61 6.60
CA ALA A 149 4.21 7.42 6.47
C ALA A 149 4.94 6.31 5.72
N TYR A 150 4.59 5.04 5.98
CA TYR A 150 5.14 3.87 5.28
C TYR A 150 4.04 3.19 4.47
N GLY A 151 4.43 2.22 3.64
CA GLY A 151 3.52 1.51 2.75
C GLY A 151 2.40 0.73 3.45
N ASP A 152 2.61 0.31 4.70
CA ASP A 152 1.60 -0.33 5.55
C ASP A 152 0.46 0.61 5.99
N GLN A 153 0.58 1.91 5.70
CA GLN A 153 -0.45 2.92 5.90
C GLN A 153 -1.27 3.19 4.63
N ALA A 154 -1.17 2.37 3.60
CA ALA A 154 -1.83 2.53 2.32
C ALA A 154 -1.67 3.96 1.77
N LEU A 155 -0.50 4.24 1.20
CA LEU A 155 -0.19 5.55 0.64
C LEU A 155 -1.13 5.90 -0.52
N PHE A 156 -1.57 7.14 -0.58
CA PHE A 156 -2.34 7.66 -1.72
C PHE A 156 -1.68 8.92 -2.29
N VAL A 157 -1.86 9.13 -3.59
CA VAL A 157 -1.24 10.24 -4.32
C VAL A 157 -2.05 10.60 -5.55
N ARG A 158 -2.08 11.86 -5.95
CA ARG A 158 -2.63 12.26 -7.26
C ARG A 158 -1.81 11.63 -8.37
N ARG A 159 -2.48 10.99 -9.35
CA ARG A 159 -1.80 10.31 -10.46
C ARG A 159 -0.82 11.22 -11.20
N THR A 160 -1.21 12.46 -11.47
CA THR A 160 -0.33 13.45 -12.12
C THR A 160 0.94 13.75 -11.35
N VAL A 161 0.86 13.79 -10.01
CA VAL A 161 2.03 13.99 -9.13
C VAL A 161 2.90 12.73 -9.09
N PHE A 162 2.28 11.54 -9.05
CA PHE A 162 3.00 10.26 -9.12
C PHE A 162 3.82 10.14 -10.41
N GLU A 163 3.21 10.50 -11.55
CA GLU A 163 3.86 10.52 -12.86
C GLU A 163 5.00 11.54 -12.91
N ALA A 164 4.78 12.76 -12.43
CA ALA A 164 5.80 13.81 -12.37
C ALA A 164 7.00 13.42 -11.49
N LEU A 165 6.78 12.63 -10.43
CA LEU A 165 7.84 12.08 -9.58
C LEU A 165 8.58 10.90 -10.21
N GLY A 166 8.10 10.35 -11.33
CA GLY A 166 8.63 9.13 -11.94
C GLY A 166 8.31 7.85 -11.15
N GLY A 167 7.26 7.89 -10.31
CA GLY A 167 6.82 6.75 -9.52
C GLY A 167 7.75 6.34 -8.37
N TYR A 168 7.64 5.08 -7.94
CA TYR A 168 8.56 4.48 -6.97
C TYR A 168 9.91 4.19 -7.62
N ARG A 169 10.99 4.43 -6.90
CA ARG A 169 12.31 3.92 -7.29
C ARG A 169 12.35 2.41 -7.11
N GLU A 170 13.08 1.71 -7.99
CA GLU A 170 13.26 0.27 -7.91
C GLU A 170 14.28 -0.09 -6.81
N LEU A 171 13.90 0.18 -5.56
CA LEU A 171 14.68 -0.17 -4.39
C LEU A 171 14.23 -1.52 -3.85
N PRO A 172 15.16 -2.39 -3.43
CA PRO A 172 14.81 -3.69 -2.87
C PRO A 172 14.17 -3.59 -1.47
N LEU A 173 14.24 -2.43 -0.83
CA LEU A 173 13.62 -2.06 0.44
C LEU A 173 13.58 -0.53 0.57
N MET A 174 12.62 0.02 1.35
CA MET A 174 12.45 1.46 1.62
C MET A 174 11.97 2.29 0.40
N GLU A 175 11.39 1.66 -0.60
CA GLU A 175 10.80 2.34 -1.76
C GLU A 175 9.67 3.29 -1.35
N ASP A 176 8.90 2.93 -0.32
CA ASP A 176 7.82 3.73 0.26
C ASP A 176 8.36 4.95 1.02
N VAL A 177 9.42 4.75 1.83
CA VAL A 177 10.10 5.83 2.56
C VAL A 177 10.74 6.83 1.60
N ASP A 178 11.40 6.35 0.53
CA ASP A 178 11.95 7.21 -0.52
C ASP A 178 10.82 7.98 -1.21
N PHE A 179 9.73 7.30 -1.55
CA PHE A 179 8.61 7.91 -2.26
C PHE A 179 7.96 9.03 -1.43
N ILE A 180 7.58 8.77 -0.18
CA ILE A 180 6.95 9.79 0.67
C ILE A 180 7.89 10.98 0.93
N ARG A 181 9.20 10.74 1.04
CA ARG A 181 10.21 11.80 1.18
C ARG A 181 10.28 12.70 -0.07
N ARG A 182 10.11 12.15 -1.26
CA ARG A 182 10.02 12.94 -2.50
C ARG A 182 8.69 13.66 -2.60
N LEU A 183 7.59 12.98 -2.30
CA LEU A 183 6.22 13.49 -2.39
C LEU A 183 6.00 14.73 -1.52
N ARG A 184 6.46 14.73 -0.27
CA ARG A 184 6.31 15.88 0.66
C ARG A 184 6.97 17.18 0.19
N ARG A 185 7.83 17.13 -0.84
CA ARG A 185 8.44 18.31 -1.43
C ARG A 185 7.60 18.93 -2.54
N HIS A 186 6.54 18.25 -2.96
CA HIS A 186 5.68 18.65 -4.08
C HIS A 186 4.38 19.32 -3.64
N GLY A 187 4.02 19.23 -2.36
CA GLY A 187 2.82 19.86 -1.84
C GLY A 187 2.41 19.34 -0.48
N HIS A 188 1.19 19.66 -0.10
CA HIS A 188 0.64 19.26 1.20
C HIS A 188 0.29 17.77 1.23
N LEU A 189 0.71 17.09 2.29
CA LEU A 189 0.31 15.72 2.59
C LEU A 189 -0.83 15.70 3.59
N GLU A 190 -1.84 14.86 3.33
CA GLU A 190 -2.95 14.65 4.25
C GLU A 190 -2.88 13.25 4.86
N HIS A 191 -3.11 13.16 6.16
CA HIS A 191 -3.14 11.89 6.89
C HIS A 191 -4.57 11.62 7.35
N ALA A 192 -5.32 10.92 6.47
CA ALA A 192 -6.73 10.65 6.70
C ALA A 192 -6.95 9.77 7.94
N ASP A 193 -7.87 10.20 8.82
CA ASP A 193 -8.23 9.43 10.03
C ASP A 193 -9.17 8.26 9.71
N VAL A 194 -8.78 7.46 8.74
CA VAL A 194 -9.41 6.19 8.40
C VAL A 194 -8.38 5.09 8.62
N PRO A 195 -8.69 4.02 9.36
CA PRO A 195 -7.68 2.99 9.67
C PRO A 195 -7.29 2.19 8.44
N ALA A 196 -5.98 2.06 8.22
CA ALA A 196 -5.37 1.01 7.42
C ALA A 196 -4.98 -0.12 8.38
N LEU A 197 -5.84 -1.14 8.46
CA LEU A 197 -5.72 -2.25 9.39
C LEU A 197 -4.79 -3.30 8.80
N THR A 198 -3.55 -3.30 9.23
CA THR A 198 -2.49 -4.19 8.75
C THR A 198 -2.32 -5.40 9.65
N SER A 199 -1.97 -6.55 9.07
CA SER A 199 -1.74 -7.80 9.81
C SER A 199 -0.60 -7.65 10.82
N ALA A 200 -0.86 -8.04 12.08
CA ALA A 200 0.14 -8.05 13.15
C ALA A 200 1.06 -9.28 13.12
N ARG A 201 0.85 -10.24 12.18
CA ARG A 201 1.54 -11.54 12.11
C ARG A 201 3.06 -11.47 12.24
N ARG A 202 3.68 -10.38 11.72
CA ARG A 202 5.13 -10.17 11.79
C ARG A 202 5.58 -9.80 13.20
N TRP A 203 4.81 -8.96 13.90
CA TRP A 203 5.09 -8.59 15.29
C TRP A 203 4.84 -9.76 16.26
N GLU A 204 3.80 -10.52 16.02
CA GLU A 204 3.46 -11.70 16.81
C GLU A 204 4.52 -12.81 16.66
N ARG A 205 5.03 -13.02 15.44
CA ARG A 205 6.08 -13.99 15.17
C ARG A 205 7.45 -13.55 15.70
N ASP A 206 7.86 -12.31 15.43
CA ASP A 206 9.24 -11.83 15.66
C ASP A 206 9.41 -11.19 17.05
N GLY A 207 8.30 -10.96 17.77
CA GLY A 207 8.24 -10.21 19.03
C GLY A 207 8.03 -8.71 18.81
N TRP A 208 7.09 -8.13 19.57
CA TRP A 208 6.62 -6.75 19.43
C TRP A 208 7.75 -5.71 19.52
N PHE A 209 8.56 -5.81 20.56
CA PHE A 209 9.67 -4.88 20.79
C PHE A 209 10.77 -5.04 19.74
N ARG A 210 11.24 -6.26 19.52
CA ARG A 210 12.30 -6.56 18.54
C ARG A 210 11.94 -6.05 17.15
N ARG A 211 10.74 -6.41 16.65
CA ARG A 211 10.30 -6.02 15.32
C ARG A 211 10.21 -4.49 15.16
N THR A 212 9.74 -3.79 16.21
CA THR A 212 9.63 -2.33 16.19
C THR A 212 11.01 -1.67 16.17
N VAL A 213 11.95 -2.16 16.98
CA VAL A 213 13.33 -1.66 16.99
C VAL A 213 14.03 -1.94 15.65
N ASP A 214 13.89 -3.16 15.11
CA ASP A 214 14.47 -3.51 13.81
C ASP A 214 13.96 -2.59 12.69
N ASN A 215 12.66 -2.33 12.65
CA ASN A 215 12.06 -1.40 11.67
C ASN A 215 12.62 0.02 11.85
N ALA A 216 12.73 0.52 13.09
CA ALA A 216 13.26 1.85 13.36
C ALA A 216 14.74 1.97 12.96
N LEU A 217 15.54 0.93 13.26
CA LEU A 217 16.95 0.87 12.88
C LEU A 217 17.14 0.86 11.35
N LEU A 218 16.35 0.07 10.62
CA LEU A 218 16.41 0.02 9.16
C LEU A 218 16.13 1.40 8.55
N VAL A 219 15.15 2.12 9.09
CA VAL A 219 14.84 3.49 8.63
C VAL A 219 15.95 4.46 8.98
N ALA A 220 16.50 4.41 10.19
CA ALA A 220 17.63 5.26 10.59
C ALA A 220 18.87 5.04 9.71
N LEU A 221 19.19 3.77 9.42
CA LEU A 221 20.27 3.40 8.51
C LEU A 221 20.01 3.90 7.07
N PHE A 222 18.77 3.81 6.59
CA PHE A 222 18.41 4.34 5.27
C PHE A 222 18.64 5.87 5.20
N PHE A 223 18.21 6.62 6.23
CA PHE A 223 18.45 8.07 6.30
C PHE A 223 19.91 8.46 6.47
N SER A 224 20.76 7.58 7.05
CA SER A 224 22.20 7.79 7.11
C SER A 224 22.94 7.48 5.81
N GLY A 225 22.20 7.09 4.75
CA GLY A 225 22.77 6.78 3.44
C GLY A 225 23.29 5.34 3.29
N TYR A 226 22.90 4.43 4.20
CA TYR A 226 23.28 3.03 4.07
C TYR A 226 22.61 2.39 2.83
N PRO A 227 23.35 1.61 2.00
CA PRO A 227 22.83 1.10 0.73
C PRO A 227 21.58 0.22 0.91
N PRO A 228 20.49 0.47 0.16
CA PRO A 228 19.24 -0.29 0.26
C PRO A 228 19.40 -1.80 0.03
N GLU A 229 20.37 -2.21 -0.82
CA GLU A 229 20.69 -3.61 -1.12
C GLU A 229 21.23 -4.34 0.12
N ARG A 230 22.02 -3.64 0.94
CA ARG A 230 22.53 -4.18 2.21
C ARG A 230 21.44 -4.23 3.26
N LEU A 231 20.57 -3.22 3.32
CA LEU A 231 19.39 -3.22 4.20
C LEU A 231 18.45 -4.39 3.88
N ALA A 232 18.20 -4.64 2.60
CA ALA A 232 17.34 -5.75 2.17
C ALA A 232 17.95 -7.12 2.54
N ARG A 233 19.26 -7.29 2.45
CA ARG A 233 19.93 -8.51 2.90
C ARG A 233 19.80 -8.72 4.42
N HIS A 234 19.95 -7.66 5.19
CA HIS A 234 19.78 -7.71 6.64
C HIS A 234 18.32 -8.06 7.01
N TYR A 235 17.35 -7.40 6.37
CA TYR A 235 15.93 -7.65 6.56
C TYR A 235 15.54 -9.11 6.28
N ARG A 236 16.01 -9.69 5.16
CA ARG A 236 15.74 -11.10 4.81
C ARG A 236 16.33 -12.10 5.80
N ARG A 237 17.51 -11.84 6.34
CA ARG A 237 18.14 -12.69 7.38
C ARG A 237 17.37 -12.69 8.69
N GLY A 238 16.69 -11.60 9.01
CA GLY A 238 15.82 -11.50 10.19
C GLY A 238 14.48 -12.23 10.04
N VAL A 239 14.01 -12.43 8.80
CA VAL A 239 12.74 -13.12 8.49
C VAL A 239 12.91 -14.65 8.44
N GLY A 240 14.13 -15.16 8.34
CA GLY A 240 14.44 -16.60 8.23
C GLY A 240 14.90 -17.28 9.54
N ARG A 241 14.68 -16.64 10.69
CA ARG A 241 15.00 -17.24 12.01
C ARG A 241 13.75 -17.53 12.81
#